data_3febd939c7156b7e3e8003e23701cf44
#
_entry.id   3febd939c7156b7e3e8003e23701cf44
#
_cell.length_a   1.000
_cell.length_b   1.000
_cell.length_c   1.000
_cell.angle_alpha   90.00
_cell.angle_beta   90.00
_cell.angle_gamma   90.00
#
_symmetry.space_group_name_H-M   'P 1'
#
loop_
_entity.id
_entity.type
_entity.pdbx_description
1 polymer ?
#
loop_
_entity_poly.entity_id
_entity_poly.type
_entity_poly.pdbx_seq_one_letter_code
_entity_poly.pdbx_strand_id
1 'polypeptide(L)'
;MRSDYKVYRYDRLDAPVVTAGSAAVLIGAQNGLFPDMGYAVPGEMGGLWAGEKKICDGFFLAVDDVPLTQADACEIHPVVTAFHYRMQKERLHVIRRQFIPDGVSGCVIELTIENLKNAPRMAEVSFTVRTDILTAAAARGEDGAELGRDVGEYDEQEQAFFARDSRNPWHAVWGAQTGCRVLQADLPQSVYGFGNTQGKGVNGRLFYRLRLAANAQATMRLYIAGGYPSRSKAEEALALLRGQAETMLEEKRARIEAMKALSDATLPDAALEQCVNWAKLYADWMLRTLPRGGCALCCELPENPALYGEGWAKAMEALLPLGGAARVQEMLRTLVDVSAQAQLAPGRVARSVSLSGKVLQAGGERESAQFVALVHHTLLWSGDRTFAADMLPMTGLCVNYLRRSTRGFEDVQEDMLAQVRAALVGHAY
;
A
#
# COMPACT_ATOMS: atom_id res chain seq x y z
N MET A 1 3.39 -30.60 -2.75
CA MET A 1 2.52 -29.41 -2.90
C MET A 1 3.36 -28.22 -2.52
N ARG A 2 3.67 -27.33 -3.46
CA ARG A 2 4.35 -26.07 -3.13
C ARG A 2 3.45 -25.32 -2.15
N SER A 3 4.04 -24.77 -1.07
CA SER A 3 3.27 -24.02 -0.08
C SER A 3 2.62 -22.82 -0.79
N ASP A 4 1.30 -22.84 -0.90
CA ASP A 4 0.58 -21.65 -1.31
C ASP A 4 0.97 -20.55 -0.33
N TYR A 5 1.29 -19.36 -0.85
CA TYR A 5 1.59 -18.16 -0.03
C TYR A 5 0.37 -17.73 0.83
N LYS A 6 -0.53 -18.64 1.09
CA LYS A 6 -1.75 -18.43 1.86
C LYS A 6 -1.47 -18.64 3.34
N VAL A 7 -1.88 -17.67 4.16
CA VAL A 7 -1.91 -17.78 5.62
C VAL A 7 -3.36 -17.82 6.06
N TYR A 8 -3.70 -18.81 6.88
CA TYR A 8 -5.02 -18.98 7.45
C TYR A 8 -4.96 -18.76 8.97
N ARG A 9 -5.85 -17.91 9.50
CA ARG A 9 -5.92 -17.56 10.91
C ARG A 9 -7.34 -17.79 11.45
N TYR A 10 -7.42 -18.42 12.62
CA TYR A 10 -8.68 -18.68 13.36
C TYR A 10 -8.64 -18.11 14.76
N ASP A 11 -7.46 -17.82 15.28
CA ASP A 11 -7.21 -17.32 16.62
C ASP A 11 -6.40 -16.01 16.54
N ARG A 12 -6.46 -15.25 17.63
CA ARG A 12 -5.71 -13.99 17.78
C ARG A 12 -5.96 -13.03 16.59
N LEU A 13 -7.22 -12.95 16.17
CA LEU A 13 -7.65 -12.14 15.04
C LEU A 13 -7.62 -10.61 15.32
N ASP A 14 -7.17 -10.21 16.48
CA ASP A 14 -6.86 -8.83 16.87
C ASP A 14 -5.55 -8.30 16.24
N ALA A 15 -4.71 -9.20 15.70
CA ALA A 15 -3.47 -8.83 15.04
C ALA A 15 -3.73 -7.98 13.78
N PRO A 16 -2.81 -7.03 13.47
CA PRO A 16 -2.91 -6.24 12.24
C PRO A 16 -2.90 -7.10 10.98
N VAL A 17 -3.55 -6.59 9.93
CA VAL A 17 -3.47 -7.12 8.57
C VAL A 17 -3.39 -5.98 7.57
N VAL A 18 -2.54 -6.15 6.57
CA VAL A 18 -2.32 -5.19 5.50
C VAL A 18 -2.76 -5.79 4.18
N THR A 19 -3.51 -5.02 3.39
CA THR A 19 -3.78 -5.30 1.98
C THR A 19 -3.18 -4.15 1.18
N ALA A 20 -2.23 -4.43 0.28
CA ALA A 20 -1.47 -3.39 -0.39
C ALA A 20 -1.56 -3.47 -1.92
N GLY A 21 -1.47 -2.31 -2.56
CA GLY A 21 -1.19 -2.09 -3.96
C GLY A 21 -0.06 -1.08 -4.12
N SER A 22 0.32 -0.75 -5.36
CA SER A 22 1.43 0.17 -5.61
C SER A 22 1.09 1.64 -5.26
N ALA A 23 -0.20 2.02 -5.25
CA ALA A 23 -0.66 3.38 -4.99
C ALA A 23 -1.37 3.55 -3.63
N ALA A 24 -1.90 2.48 -3.05
CA ALA A 24 -2.65 2.54 -1.80
C ALA A 24 -2.39 1.33 -0.91
N VAL A 25 -2.70 1.47 0.38
CA VAL A 25 -2.68 0.39 1.36
C VAL A 25 -3.91 0.49 2.27
N LEU A 26 -4.46 -0.65 2.66
CA LEU A 26 -5.53 -0.76 3.64
C LEU A 26 -5.02 -1.52 4.85
N ILE A 27 -5.10 -0.89 6.02
CA ILE A 27 -4.61 -1.41 7.28
C ILE A 27 -5.80 -1.60 8.23
N GLY A 28 -5.97 -2.80 8.71
CA GLY A 28 -7.01 -3.17 9.65
C GLY A 28 -6.56 -4.33 10.53
N ALA A 29 -7.50 -5.02 11.18
CA ALA A 29 -7.25 -6.20 11.99
C ALA A 29 -7.79 -7.46 11.31
N GLN A 30 -7.25 -8.62 11.68
CA GLN A 30 -7.63 -9.93 11.13
C GLN A 30 -9.06 -10.33 11.50
N ASN A 31 -9.68 -9.69 12.48
CA ASN A 31 -11.12 -9.84 12.78
C ASN A 31 -12.03 -9.08 11.82
N GLY A 32 -11.45 -8.32 10.90
CA GLY A 32 -12.17 -7.52 9.91
C GLY A 32 -12.54 -6.11 10.36
N LEU A 33 -12.12 -5.69 11.52
CA LEU A 33 -12.32 -4.32 12.02
C LEU A 33 -11.14 -3.41 11.69
N PHE A 34 -11.32 -2.13 11.97
CA PHE A 34 -10.33 -1.07 11.84
C PHE A 34 -10.14 -0.42 13.21
N PRO A 35 -9.37 -1.05 14.13
CA PRO A 35 -9.10 -0.48 15.43
C PRO A 35 -8.14 0.71 15.32
N ASP A 36 -8.11 1.53 16.35
CA ASP A 36 -7.13 2.59 16.51
C ASP A 36 -5.72 1.98 16.53
N MET A 37 -4.86 2.44 15.63
CA MET A 37 -3.48 1.97 15.48
C MET A 37 -2.54 3.17 15.32
N GLY A 38 -1.26 2.95 15.59
CA GLY A 38 -0.20 3.91 15.33
C GLY A 38 0.62 4.25 16.57
N TYR A 39 1.89 4.49 16.31
CA TYR A 39 2.87 4.91 17.33
C TYR A 39 3.20 6.40 17.20
N ALA A 40 3.53 6.85 15.99
CA ALA A 40 3.90 8.24 15.74
C ALA A 40 2.69 9.19 15.79
N VAL A 41 1.53 8.73 15.31
CA VAL A 41 0.25 9.43 15.46
C VAL A 41 -0.75 8.43 16.06
N PRO A 42 -0.90 8.42 17.40
CA PRO A 42 -1.74 7.44 18.08
C PRO A 42 -3.17 7.43 17.58
N GLY A 43 -3.67 6.24 17.21
CA GLY A 43 -5.02 6.02 16.76
C GLY A 43 -5.26 6.26 15.26
N GLU A 44 -4.35 6.90 14.54
CA GLU A 44 -4.62 7.41 13.20
C GLU A 44 -4.05 6.56 12.05
N MET A 45 -3.28 5.51 12.35
CA MET A 45 -2.54 4.77 11.32
C MET A 45 -3.33 3.64 10.64
N GLY A 46 -4.53 3.30 11.12
CA GLY A 46 -5.44 2.37 10.46
C GLY A 46 -6.11 2.95 9.21
N GLY A 47 -6.93 2.13 8.54
CA GLY A 47 -7.77 2.56 7.42
C GLY A 47 -7.10 2.51 6.05
N LEU A 48 -7.67 3.23 5.09
CA LEU A 48 -7.20 3.28 3.69
C LEU A 48 -6.32 4.51 3.47
N TRP A 49 -5.10 4.26 3.03
CA TRP A 49 -4.10 5.28 2.70
C TRP A 49 -3.77 5.24 1.22
N ALA A 50 -3.81 6.38 0.55
CA ALA A 50 -3.35 6.58 -0.83
C ALA A 50 -2.12 7.50 -0.83
N GLY A 51 -0.95 6.91 -1.02
CA GLY A 51 0.31 7.61 -0.82
C GLY A 51 0.45 8.10 0.63
N GLU A 52 0.66 9.40 0.80
CA GLU A 52 0.77 10.05 2.12
C GLU A 52 -0.57 10.48 2.72
N LYS A 53 -1.69 10.23 2.02
CA LYS A 53 -3.02 10.71 2.40
C LYS A 53 -3.90 9.57 2.89
N LYS A 54 -4.44 9.72 4.09
CA LYS A 54 -5.52 8.88 4.60
C LYS A 54 -6.81 9.24 3.89
N ILE A 55 -7.51 8.24 3.38
CA ILE A 55 -8.79 8.39 2.68
C ILE A 55 -9.95 8.15 3.63
N CYS A 56 -9.82 7.15 4.48
CA CYS A 56 -10.81 6.85 5.51
C CYS A 56 -10.19 6.05 6.66
N ASP A 57 -10.78 6.14 7.84
CA ASP A 57 -10.46 5.31 9.00
C ASP A 57 -10.78 3.85 8.80
N GLY A 58 -11.83 3.59 8.01
CA GLY A 58 -12.28 2.25 7.74
C GLY A 58 -13.69 2.23 7.17
N PHE A 59 -14.18 1.02 6.98
CA PHE A 59 -15.53 0.77 6.51
C PHE A 59 -16.18 -0.37 7.31
N PHE A 60 -17.52 -0.33 7.34
CA PHE A 60 -18.33 -1.24 8.14
C PHE A 60 -19.43 -1.80 7.30
N LEU A 61 -19.63 -3.10 7.44
CA LEU A 61 -20.65 -3.85 6.75
C LEU A 61 -21.61 -4.45 7.75
N ALA A 62 -22.90 -4.45 7.40
CA ALA A 62 -23.89 -5.26 8.08
C ALA A 62 -24.77 -5.96 7.04
N VAL A 63 -25.31 -7.10 7.41
CA VAL A 63 -26.26 -7.86 6.60
C VAL A 63 -27.51 -8.06 7.43
N ASP A 64 -28.66 -7.60 6.93
CA ASP A 64 -29.94 -7.61 7.66
C ASP A 64 -29.80 -6.98 9.06
N ASP A 65 -29.18 -5.81 9.12
CA ASP A 65 -28.87 -5.05 10.34
C ASP A 65 -27.93 -5.75 11.34
N VAL A 66 -27.38 -6.91 11.00
CA VAL A 66 -26.37 -7.59 11.84
C VAL A 66 -24.98 -7.19 11.40
N PRO A 67 -24.22 -6.48 12.26
CA PRO A 67 -22.87 -6.01 11.92
C PRO A 67 -21.86 -7.15 11.76
N LEU A 68 -21.00 -7.05 10.76
CA LEU A 68 -19.86 -7.96 10.56
C LEU A 68 -18.67 -7.47 11.38
N THR A 69 -18.72 -7.64 12.71
CA THR A 69 -17.73 -7.10 13.66
C THR A 69 -16.64 -8.08 14.07
N GLN A 70 -16.87 -9.38 13.93
CA GLN A 70 -15.92 -10.40 14.33
C GLN A 70 -15.90 -11.51 13.29
N ALA A 71 -14.83 -11.58 12.53
CA ALA A 71 -14.62 -12.70 11.62
C ALA A 71 -14.35 -14.01 12.39
N ASP A 72 -14.85 -15.12 11.89
CA ASP A 72 -14.51 -16.47 12.40
C ASP A 72 -13.14 -16.93 11.89
N ALA A 73 -12.71 -16.40 10.73
CA ALA A 73 -11.41 -16.69 10.14
C ALA A 73 -10.96 -15.56 9.21
N CYS A 74 -9.64 -15.45 9.08
CA CYS A 74 -8.97 -14.55 8.13
C CYS A 74 -8.06 -15.36 7.21
N GLU A 75 -8.18 -15.16 5.90
CA GLU A 75 -7.27 -15.69 4.89
C GLU A 75 -6.46 -14.56 4.30
N ILE A 76 -5.14 -14.66 4.39
CA ILE A 76 -4.22 -13.68 3.85
C ILE A 76 -3.53 -14.29 2.63
N HIS A 77 -3.80 -13.72 1.47
CA HIS A 77 -3.15 -14.06 0.20
C HIS A 77 -2.31 -12.88 -0.29
N PRO A 78 -1.35 -13.11 -1.18
CA PRO A 78 -0.53 -12.04 -1.73
C PRO A 78 -1.30 -10.87 -2.36
N VAL A 79 -2.48 -11.13 -2.89
CA VAL A 79 -3.29 -10.16 -3.65
C VAL A 79 -4.61 -9.82 -2.99
N VAL A 80 -5.13 -10.72 -2.15
CA VAL A 80 -6.47 -10.61 -1.56
C VAL A 80 -6.41 -11.00 -0.09
N THR A 81 -7.11 -10.26 0.75
CA THR A 81 -7.42 -10.68 2.12
C THR A 81 -8.90 -11.03 2.19
N ALA A 82 -9.24 -12.17 2.79
CA ALA A 82 -10.61 -12.61 2.95
C ALA A 82 -10.97 -12.86 4.43
N PHE A 83 -12.18 -12.50 4.78
CA PHE A 83 -12.73 -12.64 6.14
C PHE A 83 -14.03 -13.43 6.05
N HIS A 84 -14.18 -14.42 6.92
CA HIS A 84 -15.34 -15.30 6.98
C HIS A 84 -16.20 -14.98 8.19
N TYR A 85 -17.52 -14.89 7.99
CA TYR A 85 -18.50 -14.63 9.05
C TYR A 85 -19.62 -15.65 8.97
N ARG A 86 -19.81 -16.45 10.04
CA ARG A 86 -20.88 -17.42 10.16
C ARG A 86 -22.03 -16.84 10.97
N MET A 87 -23.03 -16.35 10.29
CA MET A 87 -24.22 -15.75 10.90
C MET A 87 -25.27 -16.86 11.15
N GLN A 88 -25.07 -17.62 12.25
CA GLN A 88 -25.85 -18.84 12.52
C GLN A 88 -27.35 -18.59 12.67
N LYS A 89 -27.76 -17.51 13.35
CA LYS A 89 -29.17 -17.15 13.56
C LYS A 89 -29.87 -16.79 12.24
N GLU A 90 -29.19 -16.04 11.40
CA GLU A 90 -29.66 -15.61 10.09
C GLU A 90 -29.61 -16.70 9.05
N ARG A 91 -28.87 -17.78 9.34
CA ARG A 91 -28.55 -18.85 8.39
C ARG A 91 -27.90 -18.32 7.14
N LEU A 92 -26.82 -17.52 7.34
CA LEU A 92 -25.97 -16.96 6.30
C LEU A 92 -24.50 -17.32 6.57
N HIS A 93 -23.75 -17.50 5.48
CA HIS A 93 -22.29 -17.44 5.51
C HIS A 93 -21.86 -16.26 4.62
N VAL A 94 -21.08 -15.37 5.18
CA VAL A 94 -20.62 -14.17 4.48
C VAL A 94 -19.10 -14.23 4.34
N ILE A 95 -18.63 -14.01 3.12
CA ILE A 95 -17.20 -13.87 2.84
C ILE A 95 -16.97 -12.46 2.31
N ARG A 96 -16.18 -11.69 3.04
CA ARG A 96 -15.68 -10.40 2.60
C ARG A 96 -14.27 -10.56 2.08
N ARG A 97 -14.06 -10.30 0.80
CA ARG A 97 -12.74 -10.19 0.18
C ARG A 97 -12.40 -8.74 -0.05
N GLN A 98 -11.13 -8.39 0.11
CA GLN A 98 -10.66 -7.05 -0.19
C GLN A 98 -9.33 -7.13 -0.93
N PHE A 99 -9.14 -6.23 -1.90
CA PHE A 99 -7.88 -6.08 -2.59
C PHE A 99 -7.65 -4.62 -3.02
N ILE A 100 -6.39 -4.26 -3.17
CA ILE A 100 -5.95 -2.96 -3.67
C ILE A 100 -5.34 -3.18 -5.05
N PRO A 101 -5.92 -2.68 -6.14
CA PRO A 101 -5.31 -2.71 -7.46
C PRO A 101 -4.01 -1.91 -7.51
N ASP A 102 -3.10 -2.27 -8.43
CA ASP A 102 -1.92 -1.47 -8.67
C ASP A 102 -2.28 -0.20 -9.46
N GLY A 103 -1.60 0.90 -9.18
CA GLY A 103 -1.77 2.18 -9.87
C GLY A 103 -3.04 2.98 -9.52
N VAL A 104 -3.91 2.50 -8.64
CA VAL A 104 -5.16 3.18 -8.28
C VAL A 104 -5.19 3.51 -6.78
N SER A 105 -5.62 4.74 -6.48
CA SER A 105 -5.82 5.22 -5.11
C SER A 105 -7.17 4.74 -4.56
N GLY A 106 -7.32 3.43 -4.33
CA GLY A 106 -8.58 2.89 -3.86
C GLY A 106 -8.55 1.40 -3.54
N CYS A 107 -9.67 0.92 -3.03
CA CYS A 107 -9.87 -0.47 -2.59
C CYS A 107 -11.15 -1.05 -3.19
N VAL A 108 -11.11 -2.33 -3.56
CA VAL A 108 -12.26 -3.12 -3.95
C VAL A 108 -12.61 -4.08 -2.82
N ILE A 109 -13.88 -4.11 -2.43
CA ILE A 109 -14.44 -5.01 -1.44
C ILE A 109 -15.48 -5.87 -2.14
N GLU A 110 -15.25 -7.17 -2.19
CA GLU A 110 -16.18 -8.14 -2.73
C GLU A 110 -16.88 -8.87 -1.59
N LEU A 111 -18.19 -8.79 -1.54
CA LEU A 111 -19.03 -9.42 -0.53
C LEU A 111 -19.82 -10.55 -1.16
N THR A 112 -19.51 -11.78 -0.78
CA THR A 112 -20.26 -12.99 -1.17
C THR A 112 -21.11 -13.41 0.01
N ILE A 113 -22.43 -13.52 -0.21
CA ILE A 113 -23.39 -13.95 0.81
C ILE A 113 -24.04 -15.27 0.35
N GLU A 114 -23.84 -16.31 1.13
CA GLU A 114 -24.45 -17.61 0.94
C GLU A 114 -25.68 -17.77 1.81
N ASN A 115 -26.82 -18.11 1.20
CA ASN A 115 -28.07 -18.38 1.89
C ASN A 115 -28.13 -19.88 2.26
N LEU A 116 -28.04 -20.18 3.54
CA LEU A 116 -28.12 -21.54 4.08
C LEU A 116 -29.57 -22.01 4.35
N LYS A 117 -30.58 -21.23 3.91
CA LYS A 117 -31.99 -21.61 3.99
C LYS A 117 -32.46 -22.24 2.68
N ASN A 118 -33.35 -23.21 2.79
CA ASN A 118 -34.00 -23.87 1.65
C ASN A 118 -35.18 -23.04 1.10
N ALA A 119 -35.06 -21.72 1.15
CA ALA A 119 -36.04 -20.77 0.61
C ALA A 119 -35.32 -19.52 0.13
N PRO A 120 -35.75 -18.86 -0.95
CA PRO A 120 -35.19 -17.62 -1.40
C PRO A 120 -35.48 -16.49 -0.40
N ARG A 121 -34.59 -15.49 -0.35
CA ARG A 121 -34.74 -14.30 0.48
C ARG A 121 -34.13 -13.07 -0.16
N MET A 122 -34.50 -11.90 0.34
CA MET A 122 -33.76 -10.66 0.13
C MET A 122 -32.83 -10.45 1.34
N ALA A 123 -31.57 -10.14 1.09
CA ALA A 123 -30.66 -9.65 2.11
C ALA A 123 -30.46 -8.14 1.90
N GLU A 124 -30.52 -7.37 2.97
CA GLU A 124 -30.14 -5.97 2.95
C GLU A 124 -28.70 -5.84 3.44
N VAL A 125 -27.86 -5.22 2.62
CA VAL A 125 -26.44 -4.94 2.92
C VAL A 125 -26.30 -3.47 3.21
N SER A 126 -25.81 -3.09 4.37
CA SER A 126 -25.37 -1.74 4.65
C SER A 126 -23.87 -1.62 4.54
N PHE A 127 -23.40 -0.58 3.84
CA PHE A 127 -22.02 -0.22 3.65
C PHE A 127 -21.79 1.20 4.16
N THR A 128 -21.01 1.31 5.21
CA THR A 128 -20.69 2.60 5.82
C THR A 128 -19.20 2.82 5.74
N VAL A 129 -18.78 3.95 5.22
CA VAL A 129 -17.40 4.42 5.28
C VAL A 129 -17.33 5.58 6.26
N ARG A 130 -16.34 5.54 7.13
CA ARG A 130 -15.97 6.64 7.99
C ARG A 130 -14.72 7.29 7.43
N THR A 131 -14.80 8.58 7.12
CA THR A 131 -13.61 9.32 6.72
C THR A 131 -12.85 9.84 7.92
N ASP A 132 -11.62 10.20 7.69
CA ASP A 132 -10.76 11.08 8.44
C ASP A 132 -9.62 11.46 7.50
N ILE A 133 -9.92 12.42 6.60
CA ILE A 133 -9.05 12.76 5.49
C ILE A 133 -7.92 13.64 6.01
N LEU A 134 -6.71 13.09 6.03
CA LEU A 134 -5.53 13.77 6.57
C LEU A 134 -4.24 13.28 5.88
N THR A 135 -3.12 13.94 6.18
CA THR A 135 -1.78 13.40 5.98
C THR A 135 -1.13 13.10 7.34
N ALA A 136 -0.23 12.12 7.39
CA ALA A 136 0.50 11.84 8.60
C ALA A 136 1.32 13.06 9.08
N ALA A 137 1.89 13.83 8.15
CA ALA A 137 2.62 15.06 8.45
C ALA A 137 1.70 16.13 9.04
N ALA A 138 0.50 16.35 8.48
CA ALA A 138 -0.48 17.30 9.02
C ALA A 138 -0.98 16.87 10.40
N ALA A 139 -1.20 15.58 10.62
CA ALA A 139 -1.60 15.06 11.93
C ALA A 139 -0.53 15.28 13.01
N ARG A 140 0.77 15.31 12.61
CA ARG A 140 1.88 15.67 13.50
C ARG A 140 2.15 17.18 13.58
N GLY A 141 1.46 17.99 12.79
CA GLY A 141 1.71 19.44 12.72
C GLY A 141 3.01 19.83 12.00
N GLU A 142 3.54 18.95 11.15
CA GLU A 142 4.87 19.13 10.54
C GLU A 142 4.86 19.85 9.19
N ASP A 143 3.77 19.75 8.41
CA ASP A 143 3.70 20.28 7.05
C ASP A 143 3.04 21.66 6.95
N GLY A 144 2.60 22.23 8.07
CA GLY A 144 1.87 23.47 8.14
C GLY A 144 0.47 23.42 7.53
N ALA A 145 0.00 22.26 7.10
CA ALA A 145 -1.36 22.09 6.62
C ALA A 145 -2.33 22.09 7.80
N GLU A 146 -3.35 22.95 7.71
CA GLU A 146 -4.41 22.95 8.68
C GLU A 146 -5.46 21.90 8.29
N LEU A 147 -5.69 20.90 9.16
CA LEU A 147 -6.74 19.92 8.98
C LEU A 147 -8.12 20.58 9.11
N GLY A 148 -8.98 20.36 8.12
CA GLY A 148 -10.35 20.76 8.13
C GLY A 148 -11.26 19.73 8.84
N ARG A 149 -12.55 20.00 8.81
CA ARG A 149 -13.56 18.95 9.01
C ARG A 149 -13.90 18.35 7.68
N ASP A 150 -14.10 17.06 7.63
CA ASP A 150 -14.65 16.43 6.44
C ASP A 150 -16.11 16.84 6.26
N VAL A 151 -16.47 17.10 5.03
CA VAL A 151 -17.84 17.33 4.62
C VAL A 151 -18.20 16.33 3.54
N GLY A 152 -19.40 15.76 3.64
CA GLY A 152 -19.84 14.70 2.76
C GLY A 152 -21.22 14.93 2.19
N GLU A 153 -21.45 14.43 0.98
CA GLU A 153 -22.72 14.47 0.27
C GLU A 153 -22.91 13.22 -0.58
N TYR A 154 -24.15 12.84 -0.79
CA TYR A 154 -24.47 11.79 -1.74
C TYR A 154 -24.78 12.40 -3.10
N ASP A 155 -24.15 11.85 -4.12
CA ASP A 155 -24.38 12.23 -5.52
C ASP A 155 -25.29 11.18 -6.19
N GLU A 156 -26.50 11.62 -6.57
CA GLU A 156 -27.51 10.75 -7.20
C GLU A 156 -27.12 10.32 -8.63
N GLN A 157 -26.34 11.13 -9.34
CA GLN A 157 -25.90 10.81 -10.70
C GLN A 157 -24.82 9.75 -10.67
N GLU A 158 -23.83 9.93 -9.79
CA GLU A 158 -22.76 8.97 -9.59
C GLU A 158 -23.17 7.76 -8.75
N GLN A 159 -24.31 7.83 -8.04
CA GLN A 159 -24.76 6.83 -7.08
C GLN A 159 -23.65 6.46 -6.09
N ALA A 160 -23.00 7.47 -5.56
CA ALA A 160 -21.87 7.37 -4.68
C ALA A 160 -21.91 8.47 -3.59
N PHE A 161 -21.30 8.20 -2.47
CA PHE A 161 -21.09 9.19 -1.43
C PHE A 161 -19.70 9.81 -1.61
N PHE A 162 -19.64 11.13 -1.63
CA PHE A 162 -18.42 11.92 -1.72
C PHE A 162 -18.14 12.58 -0.40
N ALA A 163 -16.86 12.61 -0.01
CA ALA A 163 -16.39 13.40 1.10
C ALA A 163 -15.15 14.18 0.70
N ARG A 164 -14.90 15.30 1.36
CA ARG A 164 -13.70 16.09 1.20
C ARG A 164 -13.28 16.73 2.51
N ASP A 165 -11.99 16.97 2.68
CA ASP A 165 -11.52 17.89 3.71
C ASP A 165 -11.98 19.31 3.37
N SER A 166 -12.45 20.08 4.36
CA SER A 166 -12.99 21.43 4.12
C SER A 166 -11.94 22.49 3.81
N ARG A 167 -10.66 22.22 4.10
CA ARG A 167 -9.55 23.16 3.91
C ARG A 167 -8.56 22.71 2.83
N ASN A 168 -8.48 21.40 2.58
CA ASN A 168 -7.51 20.82 1.64
C ASN A 168 -8.24 20.21 0.42
N PRO A 169 -7.60 20.12 -0.75
CA PRO A 169 -8.18 19.55 -1.96
C PRO A 169 -8.09 18.01 -1.94
N TRP A 170 -8.42 17.38 -0.83
CA TRP A 170 -8.39 15.94 -0.65
C TRP A 170 -9.79 15.39 -0.63
N HIS A 171 -10.02 14.32 -1.38
CA HIS A 171 -11.33 13.77 -1.62
C HIS A 171 -11.36 12.26 -1.39
N ALA A 172 -12.48 11.77 -0.90
CA ALA A 172 -12.85 10.37 -0.80
C ALA A 172 -14.19 10.14 -1.48
N VAL A 173 -14.39 8.95 -2.06
CA VAL A 173 -15.64 8.54 -2.68
C VAL A 173 -15.87 7.06 -2.44
N TRP A 174 -17.13 6.65 -2.22
CA TRP A 174 -17.47 5.25 -2.11
C TRP A 174 -18.86 4.93 -2.63
N GLY A 175 -19.02 3.72 -3.10
CA GLY A 175 -20.25 3.23 -3.71
C GLY A 175 -20.16 1.77 -4.09
N ALA A 176 -21.15 1.29 -4.84
CA ALA A 176 -21.15 -0.05 -5.43
C ALA A 176 -21.23 0.01 -6.95
N GLN A 177 -21.27 -1.18 -7.55
CA GLN A 177 -21.49 -1.35 -9.00
C GLN A 177 -22.92 -1.04 -9.43
N THR A 178 -23.88 -1.17 -8.51
CA THR A 178 -25.31 -0.97 -8.75
C THR A 178 -25.89 0.07 -7.81
N GLY A 179 -27.03 0.64 -8.18
CA GLY A 179 -27.72 1.68 -7.42
C GLY A 179 -28.04 1.30 -5.98
N CYS A 180 -28.04 2.28 -5.13
CA CYS A 180 -28.27 2.12 -3.70
C CYS A 180 -29.41 3.03 -3.22
N ARG A 181 -29.94 2.70 -2.05
CA ARG A 181 -30.74 3.62 -1.24
C ARG A 181 -29.83 4.26 -0.21
N VAL A 182 -29.87 5.59 -0.11
CA VAL A 182 -29.05 6.33 0.85
C VAL A 182 -29.82 6.63 2.10
N LEU A 183 -29.17 6.45 3.24
CA LEU A 183 -29.55 7.08 4.50
C LEU A 183 -28.26 7.62 5.12
N GLN A 184 -28.18 8.93 5.28
CA GLN A 184 -27.17 9.52 6.14
C GLN A 184 -27.53 9.15 7.58
N ALA A 185 -26.68 8.41 8.24
CA ALA A 185 -26.91 8.03 9.63
C ALA A 185 -25.57 8.02 10.36
N ASP A 186 -25.55 8.66 11.52
CA ASP A 186 -24.45 8.48 12.45
C ASP A 186 -24.37 7.01 12.86
N LEU A 187 -23.15 6.47 12.86
CA LEU A 187 -22.92 5.13 13.38
C LEU A 187 -23.07 5.15 14.90
N PRO A 188 -23.73 4.15 15.49
CA PRO A 188 -23.70 3.97 16.93
C PRO A 188 -22.25 3.77 17.38
N GLN A 189 -21.71 4.68 18.15
CA GLN A 189 -20.35 4.59 18.71
C GLN A 189 -20.09 3.26 19.42
N SER A 190 -21.13 2.65 20.01
CA SER A 190 -21.05 1.39 20.75
C SER A 190 -20.71 0.16 19.89
N VAL A 191 -20.87 0.22 18.56
CA VAL A 191 -20.67 -0.96 17.70
C VAL A 191 -19.23 -1.05 17.20
N TYR A 192 -18.52 0.06 17.09
CA TYR A 192 -17.24 0.13 16.37
C TYR A 192 -16.06 0.70 17.16
N GLY A 193 -16.26 1.05 18.44
CA GLY A 193 -15.19 1.50 19.33
C GLY A 193 -14.47 2.79 18.91
N PHE A 194 -15.12 3.63 18.12
CA PHE A 194 -14.48 4.84 17.60
C PHE A 194 -14.31 5.93 18.66
N GLY A 195 -13.20 5.89 19.34
CA GLY A 195 -12.82 6.97 20.26
C GLY A 195 -12.20 8.20 19.57
N ASN A 196 -11.50 8.05 18.45
CA ASN A 196 -10.39 8.93 18.17
C ASN A 196 -10.36 9.72 16.86
N THR A 197 -11.31 9.64 15.95
CA THR A 197 -11.33 10.62 14.83
C THR A 197 -11.63 12.05 15.27
N GLN A 198 -11.62 12.30 16.57
CA GLN A 198 -11.82 13.61 17.19
C GLN A 198 -13.01 14.41 16.61
N GLY A 199 -14.00 13.72 16.04
CA GLY A 199 -15.19 14.32 15.45
C GLY A 199 -14.94 15.12 14.17
N LYS A 200 -13.82 14.91 13.47
CA LYS A 200 -13.48 15.60 12.22
C LYS A 200 -13.97 14.86 10.98
N GLY A 201 -14.10 13.53 11.03
CA GLY A 201 -14.56 12.71 9.92
C GLY A 201 -16.07 12.75 9.70
N VAL A 202 -16.52 12.26 8.54
CA VAL A 202 -17.93 12.09 8.19
C VAL A 202 -18.23 10.61 7.92
N ASN A 203 -19.45 10.19 8.30
CA ASN A 203 -19.95 8.85 8.02
C ASN A 203 -20.99 8.92 6.90
N GLY A 204 -20.82 8.10 5.87
CA GLY A 204 -21.83 7.92 4.83
C GLY A 204 -22.23 6.47 4.73
N ARG A 205 -23.51 6.16 4.89
CA ARG A 205 -24.05 4.81 4.84
C ARG A 205 -24.91 4.63 3.60
N LEU A 206 -24.62 3.58 2.85
CA LEU A 206 -25.33 3.16 1.65
C LEU A 206 -26.01 1.80 1.91
N PHE A 207 -27.21 1.62 1.37
CA PHE A 207 -27.97 0.37 1.51
C PHE A 207 -28.21 -0.26 0.15
N TYR A 208 -28.04 -1.56 0.09
CA TYR A 208 -28.20 -2.38 -1.09
C TYR A 208 -29.09 -3.58 -0.78
N ARG A 209 -29.88 -4.01 -1.77
CA ARG A 209 -30.68 -5.24 -1.66
C ARG A 209 -30.16 -6.29 -2.59
N LEU A 210 -29.87 -7.46 -2.05
CA LEU A 210 -29.33 -8.61 -2.77
C LEU A 210 -30.33 -9.77 -2.70
N ARG A 211 -30.74 -10.25 -3.87
CA ARG A 211 -31.62 -11.41 -3.95
C ARG A 211 -30.79 -12.69 -3.83
N LEU A 212 -31.12 -13.52 -2.86
CA LEU A 212 -30.47 -14.80 -2.61
C LEU A 212 -31.47 -15.93 -2.91
N ALA A 213 -31.13 -16.81 -3.84
CA ALA A 213 -31.91 -18.03 -4.06
C ALA A 213 -31.72 -19.02 -2.90
N ALA A 214 -32.55 -20.06 -2.82
CA ALA A 214 -32.41 -21.09 -1.81
C ALA A 214 -31.10 -21.86 -1.97
N ASN A 215 -30.36 -22.04 -0.87
CA ASN A 215 -29.07 -22.75 -0.86
C ASN A 215 -28.06 -22.21 -1.91
N ALA A 216 -28.09 -20.92 -2.21
CA ALA A 216 -27.25 -20.29 -3.22
C ALA A 216 -26.53 -19.06 -2.66
N GLN A 217 -25.47 -18.68 -3.35
CA GLN A 217 -24.71 -17.46 -3.04
C GLN A 217 -24.95 -16.36 -4.08
N ALA A 218 -24.78 -15.13 -3.66
CA ALA A 218 -24.70 -13.98 -4.53
C ALA A 218 -23.55 -13.08 -4.10
N THR A 219 -22.95 -12.40 -5.06
CA THR A 219 -21.77 -11.55 -4.84
C THR A 219 -22.08 -10.12 -5.29
N MET A 220 -21.61 -9.16 -4.52
CA MET A 220 -21.61 -7.75 -4.90
C MET A 220 -20.25 -7.13 -4.66
N ARG A 221 -19.94 -6.05 -5.39
CA ARG A 221 -18.71 -5.29 -5.22
C ARG A 221 -18.98 -3.89 -4.72
N LEU A 222 -18.20 -3.48 -3.75
CA LEU A 222 -18.17 -2.18 -3.13
C LEU A 222 -16.79 -1.57 -3.37
N TYR A 223 -16.73 -0.26 -3.47
CA TYR A 223 -15.52 0.47 -3.82
C TYR A 223 -15.32 1.65 -2.90
N ILE A 224 -14.06 1.91 -2.54
CA ILE A 224 -13.62 3.14 -1.89
C ILE A 224 -12.47 3.68 -2.72
N ALA A 225 -12.49 4.95 -3.06
CA ALA A 225 -11.39 5.60 -3.77
C ALA A 225 -11.08 6.98 -3.17
N GLY A 226 -9.85 7.42 -3.37
CA GLY A 226 -9.41 8.75 -3.00
C GLY A 226 -8.93 9.55 -4.20
N GLY A 227 -8.95 10.87 -4.11
CA GLY A 227 -8.51 11.77 -5.16
C GLY A 227 -7.79 13.01 -4.62
N TYR A 228 -6.78 13.42 -5.37
CA TYR A 228 -6.02 14.64 -5.15
C TYR A 228 -5.46 15.10 -6.51
N PRO A 229 -5.45 16.37 -6.87
CA PRO A 229 -5.90 17.53 -6.07
C PRO A 229 -7.37 17.92 -6.31
N SER A 230 -8.24 17.04 -6.79
CA SER A 230 -9.62 17.40 -7.13
C SER A 230 -10.59 16.23 -6.94
N ARG A 231 -11.88 16.56 -6.86
CA ARG A 231 -12.98 15.59 -6.89
C ARG A 231 -12.94 14.71 -8.13
N SER A 232 -12.63 15.30 -9.30
CA SER A 232 -12.51 14.56 -10.56
C SER A 232 -11.51 13.39 -10.48
N LYS A 233 -10.42 13.53 -9.71
CA LYS A 233 -9.47 12.42 -9.50
C LYS A 233 -10.04 11.27 -8.68
N ALA A 234 -10.92 11.56 -7.73
CA ALA A 234 -11.64 10.52 -6.99
C ALA A 234 -12.70 9.83 -7.89
N GLU A 235 -13.40 10.61 -8.73
CA GLU A 235 -14.35 10.09 -9.73
C GLU A 235 -13.66 9.18 -10.75
N GLU A 236 -12.51 9.60 -11.31
CA GLU A 236 -11.69 8.80 -12.22
C GLU A 236 -11.29 7.46 -11.57
N ALA A 237 -10.81 7.50 -10.32
CA ALA A 237 -10.43 6.30 -9.59
C ALA A 237 -11.62 5.37 -9.33
N LEU A 238 -12.78 5.91 -8.93
CA LEU A 238 -14.00 5.12 -8.75
C LEU A 238 -14.47 4.48 -10.06
N ALA A 239 -14.45 5.24 -11.16
CA ALA A 239 -14.84 4.73 -12.48
C ALA A 239 -13.92 3.58 -12.94
N LEU A 240 -12.61 3.71 -12.73
CA LEU A 240 -11.65 2.63 -13.00
C LEU A 240 -11.96 1.38 -12.16
N LEU A 241 -12.19 1.53 -10.86
CA LEU A 241 -12.52 0.39 -9.99
C LEU A 241 -13.83 -0.28 -10.41
N ARG A 242 -14.87 0.49 -10.74
CA ARG A 242 -16.16 -0.03 -11.21
C ARG A 242 -16.05 -0.79 -12.52
N GLY A 243 -15.27 -0.27 -13.46
CA GLY A 243 -15.16 -0.82 -14.81
C GLY A 243 -14.14 -1.94 -14.95
N GLN A 244 -13.06 -1.95 -14.18
CA GLN A 244 -11.88 -2.77 -14.45
C GLN A 244 -11.41 -3.63 -13.25
N ALA A 245 -12.17 -3.70 -12.15
CA ALA A 245 -11.73 -4.42 -10.93
C ALA A 245 -11.25 -5.85 -11.20
N GLU A 246 -11.96 -6.62 -12.04
CA GLU A 246 -11.58 -8.00 -12.37
C GLU A 246 -10.26 -8.06 -13.14
N THR A 247 -10.15 -7.27 -14.19
CA THR A 247 -8.93 -7.19 -15.01
C THR A 247 -7.72 -6.79 -14.16
N MET A 248 -7.87 -5.77 -13.31
CA MET A 248 -6.81 -5.33 -12.40
C MET A 248 -6.42 -6.40 -11.37
N LEU A 249 -7.37 -7.21 -10.92
CA LEU A 249 -7.09 -8.33 -10.02
C LEU A 249 -6.27 -9.41 -10.73
N GLU A 250 -6.64 -9.77 -11.97
CA GLU A 250 -5.90 -10.75 -12.76
C GLU A 250 -4.50 -10.26 -13.14
N GLU A 251 -4.35 -9.00 -13.54
CA GLU A 251 -3.05 -8.39 -13.82
C GLU A 251 -2.14 -8.42 -12.59
N LYS A 252 -2.68 -8.07 -11.42
CA LYS A 252 -1.93 -8.14 -10.17
C LYS A 252 -1.54 -9.57 -9.81
N ARG A 253 -2.42 -10.54 -10.00
CA ARG A 253 -2.11 -11.97 -9.82
C ARG A 253 -0.96 -12.40 -10.72
N ALA A 254 -1.05 -12.10 -12.02
CA ALA A 254 -0.01 -12.44 -13.00
C ALA A 254 1.34 -11.80 -12.63
N ARG A 255 1.35 -10.55 -12.21
CA ARG A 255 2.55 -9.84 -11.75
C ARG A 255 3.18 -10.48 -10.52
N ILE A 256 2.38 -10.84 -9.53
CA ILE A 256 2.87 -11.49 -8.31
C ILE A 256 3.40 -12.91 -8.62
N GLU A 257 2.73 -13.68 -9.47
CA GLU A 257 3.23 -14.99 -9.89
C GLU A 257 4.56 -14.89 -10.66
N ALA A 258 4.70 -13.90 -11.55
CA ALA A 258 5.96 -13.63 -12.23
C ALA A 258 7.08 -13.26 -11.24
N MET A 259 6.79 -12.44 -10.24
CA MET A 259 7.74 -12.08 -9.19
C MET A 259 8.19 -13.30 -8.36
N LYS A 260 7.26 -14.19 -8.01
CA LYS A 260 7.58 -15.43 -7.29
C LYS A 260 8.54 -16.31 -8.09
N ALA A 261 8.34 -16.39 -9.40
CA ALA A 261 9.16 -17.22 -10.29
C ALA A 261 10.60 -16.74 -10.43
N LEU A 262 10.90 -15.46 -10.15
CA LEU A 262 12.26 -14.91 -10.26
C LEU A 262 13.26 -15.54 -9.28
N SER A 263 12.80 -16.06 -8.15
CA SER A 263 13.67 -16.65 -7.13
C SER A 263 12.91 -17.74 -6.36
N ASP A 264 12.55 -18.80 -7.08
CA ASP A 264 11.90 -19.97 -6.49
C ASP A 264 12.97 -20.81 -5.75
N ALA A 265 12.85 -20.89 -4.44
CA ALA A 265 13.72 -21.70 -3.61
C ALA A 265 12.88 -22.63 -2.73
N THR A 266 13.20 -23.90 -2.72
CA THR A 266 12.62 -24.87 -1.80
C THR A 266 13.57 -25.05 -0.62
N LEU A 267 13.08 -24.75 0.58
CA LEU A 267 13.86 -24.89 1.81
C LEU A 267 13.42 -26.12 2.59
N PRO A 268 14.34 -26.76 3.35
CA PRO A 268 13.99 -27.92 4.17
C PRO A 268 12.94 -27.61 5.25
N ASP A 269 12.91 -26.37 5.74
CA ASP A 269 11.97 -25.87 6.73
C ASP A 269 10.87 -25.05 6.03
N ALA A 270 9.65 -25.55 6.05
CA ALA A 270 8.49 -24.93 5.42
C ALA A 270 8.14 -23.55 6.04
N ALA A 271 8.39 -23.35 7.34
CA ALA A 271 8.15 -22.05 7.98
C ALA A 271 9.17 -21.01 7.51
N LEU A 272 10.44 -21.40 7.37
CA LEU A 272 11.48 -20.53 6.83
C LEU A 272 11.20 -20.20 5.35
N GLU A 273 10.79 -21.19 4.55
CA GLU A 273 10.39 -20.98 3.15
C GLU A 273 9.23 -19.96 3.07
N GLN A 274 8.21 -20.11 3.92
CA GLN A 274 7.11 -19.16 3.99
C GLN A 274 7.59 -17.76 4.38
N CYS A 275 8.49 -17.63 5.36
CA CYS A 275 9.06 -16.33 5.76
C CYS A 275 9.80 -15.65 4.61
N VAL A 276 10.66 -16.38 3.89
CA VAL A 276 11.41 -15.84 2.73
C VAL A 276 10.44 -15.39 1.63
N ASN A 277 9.43 -16.19 1.35
CA ASN A 277 8.42 -15.87 0.34
C ASN A 277 7.61 -14.63 0.72
N TRP A 278 7.21 -14.49 1.98
CA TRP A 278 6.50 -13.29 2.45
C TRP A 278 7.41 -12.06 2.51
N ALA A 279 8.71 -12.21 2.77
CA ALA A 279 9.65 -11.09 2.72
C ALA A 279 9.70 -10.44 1.32
N LYS A 280 9.66 -11.25 0.24
CA LYS A 280 9.56 -10.75 -1.13
C LYS A 280 8.28 -9.93 -1.36
N LEU A 281 7.15 -10.43 -0.86
CA LEU A 281 5.86 -9.75 -0.98
C LEU A 281 5.83 -8.44 -0.20
N TYR A 282 6.35 -8.42 1.02
CA TYR A 282 6.46 -7.20 1.81
C TYR A 282 7.33 -6.15 1.12
N ALA A 283 8.44 -6.56 0.52
CA ALA A 283 9.28 -5.65 -0.25
C ALA A 283 8.52 -5.06 -1.46
N ASP A 284 7.74 -5.87 -2.18
CA ASP A 284 6.86 -5.38 -3.26
C ASP A 284 5.79 -4.41 -2.73
N TRP A 285 5.18 -4.70 -1.59
CA TRP A 285 4.19 -3.83 -0.97
C TRP A 285 4.75 -2.49 -0.49
N MET A 286 6.06 -2.41 -0.25
CA MET A 286 6.75 -1.16 0.12
C MET A 286 7.14 -0.32 -1.09
N LEU A 287 7.12 -0.87 -2.30
CA LEU A 287 7.44 -0.12 -3.52
C LEU A 287 6.38 0.93 -3.81
N ARG A 288 6.85 2.14 -4.10
CA ARG A 288 6.00 3.27 -4.52
C ARG A 288 6.57 3.89 -5.78
N THR A 289 5.66 4.23 -6.70
CA THR A 289 6.01 4.95 -7.92
C THR A 289 5.90 6.45 -7.68
N LEU A 290 6.88 7.20 -8.14
CA LEU A 290 6.86 8.66 -8.06
C LEU A 290 6.02 9.25 -9.20
N PRO A 291 5.42 10.45 -9.00
CA PRO A 291 4.58 11.08 -10.02
C PRO A 291 5.30 11.39 -11.35
N ARG A 292 6.61 11.55 -11.31
CA ARG A 292 7.45 11.82 -12.50
C ARG A 292 8.08 10.56 -13.11
N GLY A 293 7.70 9.40 -12.63
CA GLY A 293 8.29 8.12 -12.98
C GLY A 293 9.39 7.71 -12.01
N GLY A 294 9.83 6.45 -12.15
CA GLY A 294 10.73 5.80 -11.21
C GLY A 294 10.03 5.26 -9.98
N CYS A 295 10.74 4.47 -9.20
CA CYS A 295 10.21 3.87 -7.98
C CYS A 295 11.23 3.89 -6.84
N ALA A 296 10.72 3.75 -5.62
CA ALA A 296 11.55 3.58 -4.43
C ALA A 296 10.80 2.84 -3.32
N LEU A 297 11.53 2.36 -2.32
CA LEU A 297 10.96 1.74 -1.13
C LEU A 297 10.46 2.82 -0.16
N CYS A 298 9.26 2.61 0.36
CA CYS A 298 8.66 3.38 1.44
C CYS A 298 8.42 2.44 2.62
N CYS A 299 9.40 2.32 3.50
CA CYS A 299 9.43 1.29 4.54
C CYS A 299 8.57 1.63 5.78
N GLU A 300 8.18 2.88 5.96
CA GLU A 300 7.53 3.38 7.20
C GLU A 300 6.09 3.83 6.96
N LEU A 301 5.41 3.26 5.95
CA LEU A 301 3.99 3.54 5.71
C LEU A 301 3.12 2.97 6.83
N PRO A 302 2.08 3.73 7.22
CA PRO A 302 1.74 5.10 6.82
C PRO A 302 2.34 6.18 7.73
N GLU A 303 3.02 5.80 8.81
CA GLU A 303 3.44 6.73 9.88
C GLU A 303 4.45 7.77 9.42
N ASN A 304 5.41 7.35 8.56
CA ASN A 304 6.40 8.24 7.98
C ASN A 304 6.56 7.90 6.49
N PRO A 305 5.66 8.40 5.63
CA PRO A 305 5.60 8.04 4.21
C PRO A 305 6.74 8.69 3.41
N ALA A 306 7.97 8.38 3.77
CA ALA A 306 9.17 8.81 3.06
C ALA A 306 9.78 7.66 2.28
N LEU A 307 10.22 7.95 1.05
CA LEU A 307 11.01 7.04 0.23
C LEU A 307 12.45 7.05 0.72
N TYR A 308 13.13 5.93 0.58
CA TYR A 308 14.49 5.67 1.07
C TYR A 308 14.52 5.61 2.61
N GLY A 309 14.84 6.70 3.29
CA GLY A 309 14.89 6.72 4.75
C GLY A 309 16.07 5.96 5.35
N GLU A 310 15.99 5.57 6.60
CA GLU A 310 17.04 4.81 7.26
C GLU A 310 16.97 3.32 6.84
N GLY A 311 18.12 2.74 6.52
CA GLY A 311 18.21 1.31 6.15
C GLY A 311 17.84 0.97 4.70
N TRP A 312 17.51 1.94 3.85
CA TRP A 312 17.12 1.72 2.45
C TRP A 312 18.13 0.89 1.66
N ALA A 313 19.43 1.14 1.85
CA ALA A 313 20.48 0.42 1.13
C ALA A 313 20.51 -1.08 1.47
N LYS A 314 20.33 -1.44 2.74
CA LYS A 314 20.22 -2.85 3.17
C LYS A 314 18.98 -3.53 2.61
N ALA A 315 17.85 -2.82 2.58
CA ALA A 315 16.62 -3.35 2.00
C ALA A 315 16.76 -3.61 0.49
N MET A 316 17.40 -2.67 -0.24
CA MET A 316 17.68 -2.85 -1.67
C MET A 316 18.68 -3.96 -1.93
N GLU A 317 19.74 -4.06 -1.12
CA GLU A 317 20.73 -5.13 -1.21
C GLU A 317 20.09 -6.52 -0.99
N ALA A 318 19.18 -6.63 -0.03
CA ALA A 318 18.44 -7.86 0.23
C ALA A 318 17.53 -8.30 -0.95
N LEU A 319 17.16 -7.40 -1.85
CA LEU A 319 16.39 -7.74 -3.06
C LEU A 319 17.24 -8.39 -4.14
N LEU A 320 18.54 -8.16 -4.18
CA LEU A 320 19.43 -8.66 -5.23
C LEU A 320 19.39 -10.20 -5.35
N PRO A 321 19.63 -10.98 -4.27
CA PRO A 321 19.56 -12.44 -4.33
C PRO A 321 18.14 -12.97 -4.58
N LEU A 322 17.13 -12.13 -4.42
CA LEU A 322 15.72 -12.49 -4.66
C LEU A 322 15.26 -12.21 -6.10
N GLY A 323 16.19 -11.95 -7.04
CA GLY A 323 15.86 -11.62 -8.42
C GLY A 323 15.45 -10.17 -8.65
N GLY A 324 15.63 -9.29 -7.65
CA GLY A 324 15.21 -7.90 -7.68
C GLY A 324 16.19 -6.93 -8.34
N ALA A 325 17.24 -7.39 -9.04
CA ALA A 325 18.27 -6.51 -9.59
C ALA A 325 17.72 -5.39 -10.49
N ALA A 326 16.77 -5.70 -11.37
CA ALA A 326 16.13 -4.68 -12.23
C ALA A 326 15.40 -3.60 -11.42
N ARG A 327 14.75 -3.96 -10.32
CA ARG A 327 14.09 -3.01 -9.41
C ARG A 327 15.12 -2.15 -8.67
N VAL A 328 16.20 -2.74 -8.21
CA VAL A 328 17.29 -2.00 -7.54
C VAL A 328 17.92 -1.00 -8.51
N GLN A 329 18.15 -1.39 -9.78
CA GLN A 329 18.63 -0.48 -10.83
C GLN A 329 17.69 0.72 -11.00
N GLU A 330 16.38 0.48 -11.10
CA GLU A 330 15.36 1.54 -11.24
C GLU A 330 15.39 2.48 -10.03
N MET A 331 15.45 1.93 -8.82
CA MET A 331 15.50 2.73 -7.58
C MET A 331 16.78 3.57 -7.49
N LEU A 332 17.93 3.04 -7.92
CA LEU A 332 19.19 3.79 -7.93
C LEU A 332 19.17 4.93 -8.96
N ARG A 333 18.62 4.70 -10.17
CA ARG A 333 18.39 5.78 -11.15
C ARG A 333 17.48 6.86 -10.56
N THR A 334 16.37 6.45 -9.96
CA THR A 334 15.44 7.38 -9.30
C THR A 334 16.14 8.21 -8.22
N LEU A 335 17.01 7.61 -7.40
CA LEU A 335 17.76 8.31 -6.37
C LEU A 335 18.72 9.37 -6.95
N VAL A 336 19.37 9.05 -8.06
CA VAL A 336 20.24 10.01 -8.79
C VAL A 336 19.40 11.16 -9.33
N ASP A 337 18.27 10.87 -9.98
CA ASP A 337 17.40 11.89 -10.58
C ASP A 337 16.81 12.84 -9.56
N VAL A 338 16.28 12.37 -8.45
CA VAL A 338 15.72 13.24 -7.39
C VAL A 338 16.81 14.05 -6.70
N SER A 339 18.02 13.48 -6.54
CA SER A 339 19.15 14.19 -5.94
C SER A 339 19.65 15.32 -6.86
N ALA A 340 19.69 15.08 -8.17
CA ALA A 340 20.05 16.08 -9.17
C ALA A 340 19.00 17.18 -9.27
N GLN A 341 17.71 16.85 -9.29
CA GLN A 341 16.62 17.83 -9.32
C GLN A 341 16.61 18.73 -8.09
N ALA A 342 16.98 18.20 -6.93
CA ALA A 342 17.12 18.97 -5.70
C ALA A 342 18.44 19.79 -5.63
N GLN A 343 19.28 19.71 -6.65
CA GLN A 343 20.58 20.40 -6.72
C GLN A 343 21.47 20.12 -5.50
N LEU A 344 21.51 18.87 -5.04
CA LEU A 344 22.39 18.48 -3.94
C LEU A 344 23.86 18.71 -4.35
N ALA A 345 24.70 18.97 -3.36
CA ALA A 345 26.13 19.13 -3.62
C ALA A 345 26.70 17.88 -4.32
N PRO A 346 27.66 18.05 -5.26
CA PRO A 346 28.20 16.95 -6.05
C PRO A 346 28.70 15.77 -5.17
N GLY A 347 28.20 14.58 -5.47
CA GLY A 347 28.51 13.35 -4.75
C GLY A 347 27.66 13.07 -3.51
N ARG A 348 26.68 13.92 -3.19
CA ARG A 348 25.65 13.62 -2.18
C ARG A 348 24.41 13.07 -2.84
N VAL A 349 23.87 12.02 -2.28
CA VAL A 349 22.55 11.48 -2.65
C VAL A 349 21.51 11.80 -1.56
N ALA A 350 20.23 11.82 -1.92
CA ALA A 350 19.18 12.07 -0.95
C ALA A 350 19.12 10.95 0.12
N ARG A 351 18.90 11.33 1.37
CA ARG A 351 18.63 10.39 2.47
C ARG A 351 17.15 10.01 2.51
N SER A 352 16.27 10.99 2.36
CA SER A 352 14.83 10.74 2.32
C SER A 352 14.13 11.68 1.34
N VAL A 353 13.07 11.15 0.72
CA VAL A 353 12.31 11.81 -0.35
C VAL A 353 10.83 11.61 -0.07
N SER A 354 10.01 12.64 -0.23
CA SER A 354 8.55 12.51 -0.13
C SER A 354 7.97 11.67 -1.28
N LEU A 355 6.77 11.19 -1.13
CA LEU A 355 6.07 10.48 -2.21
C LEU A 355 5.76 11.39 -3.43
N SER A 356 5.83 12.71 -3.26
CA SER A 356 5.76 13.66 -4.38
C SER A 356 7.10 13.86 -5.12
N GLY A 357 8.18 13.25 -4.65
CA GLY A 357 9.53 13.36 -5.23
C GLY A 357 10.37 14.53 -4.70
N LYS A 358 9.91 15.23 -3.65
CA LYS A 358 10.69 16.30 -3.01
C LYS A 358 11.69 15.71 -2.02
N VAL A 359 12.96 16.09 -2.11
CA VAL A 359 13.97 15.71 -1.11
C VAL A 359 13.62 16.35 0.23
N LEU A 360 13.42 15.53 1.25
CA LEU A 360 13.16 15.93 2.63
C LEU A 360 14.46 16.12 3.41
N GLN A 361 15.41 15.21 3.20
CA GLN A 361 16.72 15.25 3.84
C GLN A 361 17.82 14.93 2.83
N ALA A 362 18.79 15.81 2.74
CA ALA A 362 20.01 15.53 1.99
C ALA A 362 20.86 14.51 2.76
N GLY A 363 21.40 13.51 2.06
CA GLY A 363 22.32 12.56 2.65
C GLY A 363 23.72 13.13 2.89
N GLY A 364 24.57 12.36 3.50
CA GLY A 364 25.97 12.66 3.79
C GLY A 364 26.90 11.56 3.27
N GLU A 365 28.02 11.39 3.97
CA GLU A 365 29.04 10.38 3.62
C GLU A 365 28.48 8.98 3.65
N ARG A 366 27.66 8.65 4.65
CA ARG A 366 27.05 7.32 4.80
C ARG A 366 26.20 6.95 3.58
N GLU A 367 25.32 7.82 3.16
CA GLU A 367 24.43 7.57 2.02
C GLU A 367 25.22 7.51 0.71
N SER A 368 26.25 8.34 0.55
CA SER A 368 27.13 8.33 -0.62
C SER A 368 27.95 7.04 -0.69
N ALA A 369 28.50 6.58 0.45
CA ALA A 369 29.22 5.31 0.51
C ALA A 369 28.31 4.10 0.22
N GLN A 370 27.10 4.09 0.78
CA GLN A 370 26.09 3.05 0.53
C GLN A 370 25.65 3.03 -0.93
N PHE A 371 25.52 4.20 -1.58
CA PHE A 371 25.21 4.29 -3.00
C PHE A 371 26.30 3.61 -3.86
N VAL A 372 27.58 3.91 -3.62
CA VAL A 372 28.70 3.29 -4.34
C VAL A 372 28.69 1.77 -4.18
N ALA A 373 28.56 1.28 -2.95
CA ALA A 373 28.52 -0.14 -2.65
C ALA A 373 27.35 -0.83 -3.37
N LEU A 374 26.16 -0.22 -3.33
CA LEU A 374 24.98 -0.82 -3.92
C LEU A 374 25.02 -0.82 -5.46
N VAL A 375 25.58 0.21 -6.10
CA VAL A 375 25.84 0.20 -7.55
C VAL A 375 26.77 -0.96 -7.93
N HIS A 376 27.85 -1.15 -7.17
CA HIS A 376 28.79 -2.26 -7.40
C HIS A 376 28.13 -3.63 -7.21
N HIS A 377 27.43 -3.85 -6.09
CA HIS A 377 26.72 -5.11 -5.82
C HIS A 377 25.63 -5.39 -6.89
N THR A 378 24.89 -4.36 -7.30
CA THR A 378 23.89 -4.51 -8.37
C THR A 378 24.53 -4.93 -9.69
N LEU A 379 25.71 -4.39 -10.03
CA LEU A 379 26.46 -4.82 -11.19
C LEU A 379 26.90 -6.29 -11.09
N LEU A 380 27.42 -6.71 -9.93
CA LEU A 380 27.83 -8.11 -9.72
C LEU A 380 26.67 -9.11 -9.88
N TRP A 381 25.47 -8.72 -9.40
CA TRP A 381 24.28 -9.56 -9.49
C TRP A 381 23.63 -9.56 -10.89
N SER A 382 23.68 -8.44 -11.61
CA SER A 382 22.97 -8.28 -12.88
C SER A 382 23.86 -8.51 -14.09
N GLY A 383 25.17 -8.25 -13.99
CA GLY A 383 26.09 -8.17 -15.13
C GLY A 383 25.76 -7.03 -16.11
N ASP A 384 24.87 -6.12 -15.76
CA ASP A 384 24.36 -5.08 -16.67
C ASP A 384 25.33 -3.91 -16.80
N ARG A 385 26.08 -3.94 -17.92
CA ARG A 385 27.06 -2.89 -18.25
C ARG A 385 26.40 -1.56 -18.59
N THR A 386 25.19 -1.56 -19.12
CA THR A 386 24.46 -0.32 -19.44
C THR A 386 24.12 0.41 -18.16
N PHE A 387 23.60 -0.31 -17.16
CA PHE A 387 23.37 0.24 -15.83
C PHE A 387 24.67 0.79 -15.21
N ALA A 388 25.77 0.04 -15.31
CA ALA A 388 27.05 0.48 -14.78
C ALA A 388 27.54 1.79 -15.46
N ALA A 389 27.37 1.91 -16.77
CA ALA A 389 27.68 3.14 -17.51
C ALA A 389 26.82 4.34 -17.07
N ASP A 390 25.53 4.12 -16.87
CA ASP A 390 24.59 5.16 -16.39
C ASP A 390 24.97 5.66 -14.99
N MET A 391 25.41 4.75 -14.10
CA MET A 391 25.71 5.07 -12.70
C MET A 391 27.13 5.59 -12.49
N LEU A 392 28.06 5.35 -13.43
CA LEU A 392 29.48 5.70 -13.27
C LEU A 392 29.73 7.19 -12.94
N PRO A 393 29.07 8.16 -13.59
CA PRO A 393 29.30 9.57 -13.27
C PRO A 393 29.00 9.91 -11.81
N MET A 394 27.83 9.47 -11.30
CA MET A 394 27.42 9.73 -9.92
C MET A 394 28.29 8.97 -8.92
N THR A 395 28.65 7.71 -9.22
CA THR A 395 29.58 6.92 -8.39
C THR A 395 30.92 7.61 -8.24
N GLY A 396 31.46 8.17 -9.33
CA GLY A 396 32.70 8.94 -9.30
C GLY A 396 32.59 10.22 -8.47
N LEU A 397 31.48 10.93 -8.55
CA LEU A 397 31.22 12.09 -7.70
C LEU A 397 31.11 11.71 -6.22
N CYS A 398 30.46 10.60 -5.88
CA CYS A 398 30.37 10.10 -4.52
C CYS A 398 31.76 9.79 -3.94
N VAL A 399 32.63 9.08 -4.68
CA VAL A 399 33.98 8.79 -4.24
C VAL A 399 34.80 10.08 -4.04
N ASN A 400 34.68 11.05 -4.95
CA ASN A 400 35.34 12.34 -4.80
C ASN A 400 34.82 13.14 -3.59
N TYR A 401 33.55 13.00 -3.24
CA TYR A 401 32.97 13.59 -2.05
C TYR A 401 33.52 12.94 -0.78
N LEU A 402 33.60 11.60 -0.75
CA LEU A 402 34.14 10.82 0.37
C LEU A 402 35.62 11.11 0.63
N ARG A 403 36.45 11.28 -0.42
CA ARG A 403 37.86 11.69 -0.29
C ARG A 403 38.08 13.00 0.43
N ARG A 404 37.09 13.87 0.45
CA ARG A 404 37.12 15.15 1.18
C ARG A 404 36.60 15.03 2.60
N SER A 405 36.07 13.87 2.95
CA SER A 405 35.53 13.55 4.27
C SER A 405 36.67 13.13 5.21
N THR A 406 36.50 13.34 6.49
CA THR A 406 37.46 12.93 7.52
C THR A 406 37.16 11.56 8.14
N ARG A 407 36.19 10.80 7.59
CA ARG A 407 35.65 9.59 8.22
C ARG A 407 36.18 8.24 7.70
N GLY A 408 37.09 8.23 6.72
CA GLY A 408 37.79 7.00 6.28
C GLY A 408 36.90 5.99 5.56
N PHE A 409 35.93 6.44 4.76
CA PHE A 409 35.09 5.57 3.93
C PHE A 409 35.66 5.33 2.52
N GLU A 410 36.68 6.09 2.12
CA GLU A 410 37.10 6.23 0.74
C GLU A 410 37.75 4.98 0.14
N ASP A 411 38.55 4.23 0.88
CA ASP A 411 39.34 3.12 0.34
C ASP A 411 38.49 2.02 -0.27
N VAL A 412 37.43 1.58 0.45
CA VAL A 412 36.52 0.52 -0.01
C VAL A 412 35.72 0.96 -1.22
N GLN A 413 35.26 2.20 -1.22
CA GLN A 413 34.46 2.75 -2.33
C GLN A 413 35.33 3.05 -3.56
N GLU A 414 36.63 3.37 -3.40
CA GLU A 414 37.56 3.49 -4.51
C GLU A 414 37.77 2.18 -5.23
N ASP A 415 37.96 1.09 -4.48
CA ASP A 415 38.05 -0.26 -5.03
C ASP A 415 36.77 -0.64 -5.78
N MET A 416 35.62 -0.41 -5.20
CA MET A 416 34.32 -0.67 -5.86
C MET A 416 34.16 0.16 -7.14
N LEU A 417 34.54 1.44 -7.13
CA LEU A 417 34.52 2.27 -8.34
C LEU A 417 35.49 1.74 -9.42
N ALA A 418 36.69 1.25 -9.02
CA ALA A 418 37.65 0.66 -9.95
C ALA A 418 37.07 -0.59 -10.61
N GLN A 419 36.40 -1.45 -9.85
CA GLN A 419 35.73 -2.64 -10.36
C GLN A 419 34.60 -2.32 -11.33
N VAL A 420 33.75 -1.32 -11.03
CA VAL A 420 32.70 -0.85 -11.95
C VAL A 420 33.31 -0.35 -13.26
N ARG A 421 34.43 0.39 -13.22
CA ARG A 421 35.15 0.84 -14.42
C ARG A 421 35.73 -0.33 -15.22
N ALA A 422 36.35 -1.29 -14.56
CA ALA A 422 36.95 -2.47 -15.21
C ALA A 422 35.89 -3.29 -15.96
N ALA A 423 34.73 -3.47 -15.38
CA ALA A 423 33.60 -4.16 -16.02
C ALA A 423 33.13 -3.49 -17.32
N LEU A 424 33.23 -2.16 -17.42
CA LEU A 424 32.87 -1.42 -18.65
C LEU A 424 33.92 -1.57 -19.77
N VAL A 425 35.20 -1.75 -19.41
CA VAL A 425 36.31 -1.90 -20.38
C VAL A 425 36.41 -3.33 -20.91
N GLY A 426 35.62 -4.26 -20.38
CA GLY A 426 35.57 -5.65 -20.87
C GLY A 426 36.70 -6.56 -20.35
N HIS A 427 37.40 -6.17 -19.31
CA HIS A 427 38.27 -7.07 -18.58
C HIS A 427 37.39 -8.01 -17.76
N ALA A 428 37.40 -9.31 -18.13
CA ALA A 428 36.74 -10.36 -17.37
C ALA A 428 37.33 -10.44 -15.97
N TYR A 429 36.49 -10.66 -14.98
CA TYR A 429 36.90 -11.11 -13.66
C TYR A 429 37.40 -12.52 -13.68
#